data_cf8cf2e2c98c1c8fd7b0bee3dbaf7a71
#
_entry.id   cf8cf2e2c98c1c8fd7b0bee3dbaf7a71
#
_cell.length_a   1.000
_cell.length_b   1.000
_cell.length_c   1.000
_cell.angle_alpha   90.00
_cell.angle_beta   90.00
_cell.angle_gamma   90.00
#
_symmetry.space_group_name_H-M   'P 1'
#
loop_
_entity.id
_entity.type
_entity.pdbx_description
1 polymer ?
#
loop_
_entity_poly.entity_id
_entity_poly.type
_entity_poly.pdbx_seq_one_letter_code
_entity_poly.pdbx_strand_id
1 'polypeptide(L)'
;MCQGLQCLLMYESILQEQLRETDNRERELRQEWRRNGCSVILDSWKSQCGKSYISVLVYCSKGMMFLRSMDVSTIIEDVDLLMEMLLRVVNDVGAHNIVQIITNDVSSYMQTARHYVLKHYDHPFFFTLCADHCINLLLEKVAASKNVSEVLMKAKEITRFIYSHALPMELKGRYVQEEILSSSSLKFVAVFITLERLVSARVNLVNMFNSSAWDSSVWAASNLFRHISGIVKTDDVFWRAAADVVKVTNPLVSMLYKLETDICPMGILYDAMDSAKEDIKRNLGGKHGDYWAEIDRIWDGYLHSPLHAAGHLLNPRIFYSDRFLYDAEISSGIMICTIQLGQVHYKPRKAAAQLEIYHKKLGSFNSVPAFQQITGIPQVQWWSAHGARTPDLQTMAKRILSQTCFGATRYNIDWSLSEKLHVGRLNRTPLEHKTFCQMEYVHYNLFLTRATPCLHGSSYSGDDSAG
;
A
#
# COMPACT_ATOMS: atom_id res chain seq x y z
N MET A 1 24.84 38.94 -18.51
CA MET A 1 25.61 37.71 -18.55
C MET A 1 26.06 37.23 -17.14
N CYS A 2 26.63 38.09 -16.27
CA CYS A 2 27.09 37.66 -14.93
C CYS A 2 26.00 37.10 -13.98
N GLN A 3 24.80 37.64 -13.95
CA GLN A 3 23.73 37.16 -13.07
C GLN A 3 23.25 35.75 -13.41
N GLY A 4 23.15 35.42 -14.72
CA GLY A 4 22.76 34.07 -15.15
C GLY A 4 23.80 33.00 -14.78
N LEU A 5 25.11 33.33 -14.86
CA LEU A 5 26.19 32.42 -14.48
C LEU A 5 26.22 32.21 -12.96
N GLN A 6 26.01 33.26 -12.15
CA GLN A 6 25.92 33.13 -10.69
C GLN A 6 24.73 32.27 -10.25
N CYS A 7 23.57 32.42 -10.90
CA CYS A 7 22.40 31.56 -10.62
C CYS A 7 22.67 30.09 -10.96
N LEU A 8 23.34 29.80 -12.10
CA LEU A 8 23.71 28.46 -12.50
C LEU A 8 24.70 27.80 -11.52
N LEU A 9 25.76 28.52 -11.12
CA LEU A 9 26.75 28.06 -10.16
C LEU A 9 26.15 27.82 -8.78
N MET A 10 25.25 28.68 -8.34
CA MET A 10 24.52 28.52 -7.08
C MET A 10 23.58 27.31 -7.12
N TYR A 11 22.90 27.09 -8.23
CA TYR A 11 22.05 25.93 -8.44
C TYR A 11 22.86 24.62 -8.42
N GLU A 12 24.01 24.58 -9.12
CA GLU A 12 24.89 23.42 -9.14
C GLU A 12 25.48 23.11 -7.78
N SER A 13 25.85 24.13 -7.00
CA SER A 13 26.33 23.97 -5.61
C SER A 13 25.28 23.37 -4.70
N ILE A 14 24.01 23.86 -4.75
CA ILE A 14 22.91 23.33 -3.96
C ILE A 14 22.59 21.89 -4.36
N LEU A 15 22.58 21.57 -5.66
CA LEU A 15 22.35 20.20 -6.12
C LEU A 15 23.42 19.25 -5.60
N GLN A 16 24.71 19.65 -5.64
CA GLN A 16 25.80 18.82 -5.16
C GLN A 16 25.77 18.60 -3.65
N GLU A 17 25.33 19.60 -2.87
CA GLU A 17 25.13 19.47 -1.43
C GLU A 17 23.99 18.48 -1.13
N GLN A 18 22.85 18.63 -1.77
CA GLN A 18 21.70 17.73 -1.60
C GLN A 18 21.99 16.29 -2.06
N LEU A 19 22.81 16.12 -3.09
CA LEU A 19 23.30 14.81 -3.52
C LEU A 19 24.11 14.14 -2.41
N ARG A 20 25.06 14.87 -1.79
CA ARG A 20 25.88 14.33 -0.70
C ARG A 20 25.03 13.89 0.50
N GLU A 21 24.04 14.69 0.87
CA GLU A 21 23.10 14.36 1.96
C GLU A 21 22.28 13.11 1.60
N THR A 22 21.75 13.05 0.38
CA THR A 22 20.98 11.90 -0.13
C THR A 22 21.83 10.63 -0.17
N ASP A 23 23.06 10.70 -0.65
CA ASP A 23 24.02 9.58 -0.69
C ASP A 23 24.40 9.11 0.73
N ASN A 24 24.52 10.03 1.70
CA ASN A 24 24.77 9.69 3.09
C ASN A 24 23.60 8.88 3.67
N ARG A 25 22.37 9.36 3.42
CA ARG A 25 21.15 8.65 3.82
C ARG A 25 21.06 7.28 3.17
N GLU A 26 21.35 7.16 1.86
CA GLU A 26 21.39 5.86 1.19
C GLU A 26 22.35 4.90 1.88
N ARG A 27 23.54 5.36 2.23
CA ARG A 27 24.55 4.54 2.95
C ARG A 27 24.04 4.03 4.30
N GLU A 28 23.32 4.87 5.05
CA GLU A 28 22.68 4.48 6.31
C GLU A 28 21.57 3.44 6.11
N LEU A 29 20.70 3.66 5.10
CA LEU A 29 19.63 2.71 4.78
C LEU A 29 20.20 1.37 4.29
N ARG A 30 21.29 1.38 3.49
CA ARG A 30 21.97 0.15 3.05
C ARG A 30 22.56 -0.67 4.22
N GLN A 31 22.93 -0.04 5.34
CA GLN A 31 23.31 -0.77 6.56
C GLN A 31 22.10 -1.49 7.18
N GLU A 32 20.93 -0.86 7.14
CA GLU A 32 19.69 -1.47 7.61
C GLU A 32 19.24 -2.63 6.71
N TRP A 33 19.37 -2.50 5.37
CA TRP A 33 19.11 -3.59 4.44
C TRP A 33 19.91 -4.85 4.74
N ARG A 34 21.18 -4.68 5.12
CA ARG A 34 22.05 -5.81 5.52
C ARG A 34 21.57 -6.48 6.80
N ARG A 35 21.06 -5.71 7.77
CA ARG A 35 20.64 -6.24 9.09
C ARG A 35 19.28 -6.91 9.04
N ASN A 36 18.28 -6.16 8.60
CA ASN A 36 16.87 -6.56 8.69
C ASN A 36 16.23 -6.83 7.33
N GLY A 37 17.00 -6.77 6.24
CA GLY A 37 16.49 -6.93 4.89
C GLY A 37 15.76 -5.70 4.36
N CYS A 38 15.34 -5.78 3.11
CA CYS A 38 14.57 -4.73 2.45
C CYS A 38 13.54 -5.31 1.49
N SER A 39 12.52 -4.50 1.18
CA SER A 39 11.58 -4.72 0.08
C SER A 39 11.97 -3.83 -1.08
N VAL A 40 12.26 -4.40 -2.24
CA VAL A 40 12.37 -3.66 -3.50
C VAL A 40 10.97 -3.44 -4.04
N ILE A 41 10.63 -2.22 -4.41
CA ILE A 41 9.31 -1.86 -4.97
C ILE A 41 9.52 -1.45 -6.42
N LEU A 42 8.82 -2.13 -7.32
CA LEU A 42 8.76 -1.84 -8.74
C LEU A 42 7.40 -1.23 -9.03
N ASP A 43 7.34 0.09 -9.16
CA ASP A 43 6.11 0.81 -9.44
C ASP A 43 5.98 1.06 -10.94
N SER A 44 5.07 0.31 -11.58
CA SER A 44 4.76 0.43 -13.01
C SER A 44 3.68 1.49 -13.21
N TRP A 45 3.96 2.47 -14.06
CA TRP A 45 3.03 3.55 -14.37
C TRP A 45 3.11 3.96 -15.84
N LYS A 46 2.06 4.62 -16.32
CA LYS A 46 1.97 5.13 -17.69
C LYS A 46 1.93 6.65 -17.70
N SER A 47 2.70 7.24 -18.61
CA SER A 47 2.67 8.67 -18.85
C SER A 47 1.40 9.10 -19.62
N GLN A 48 1.15 10.41 -19.65
CA GLN A 48 0.04 10.97 -20.44
C GLN A 48 0.20 10.71 -21.94
N CYS A 49 1.43 10.58 -22.44
CA CYS A 49 1.72 10.23 -23.82
C CYS A 49 1.72 8.71 -24.10
N GLY A 50 1.29 7.89 -23.15
CA GLY A 50 1.12 6.44 -23.30
C GLY A 50 2.39 5.61 -23.15
N LYS A 51 3.53 6.20 -22.80
CA LYS A 51 4.76 5.47 -22.49
C LYS A 51 4.67 4.76 -21.15
N SER A 52 5.33 3.60 -21.05
CA SER A 52 5.38 2.77 -19.84
C SER A 52 6.71 2.97 -19.11
N TYR A 53 6.63 3.13 -17.80
CA TYR A 53 7.78 3.33 -16.91
C TYR A 53 7.72 2.38 -15.71
N ILE A 54 8.91 2.05 -15.18
CA ILE A 54 9.05 1.38 -13.88
C ILE A 54 9.97 2.24 -13.01
N SER A 55 9.45 2.67 -11.86
CA SER A 55 10.22 3.34 -10.82
C SER A 55 10.67 2.32 -9.78
N VAL A 56 11.94 2.37 -9.41
CA VAL A 56 12.56 1.45 -8.43
C VAL A 56 12.77 2.17 -7.11
N LEU A 57 12.11 1.65 -6.07
CA LEU A 57 12.27 2.12 -4.70
C LEU A 57 12.70 0.95 -3.80
N VAL A 58 13.32 1.27 -2.68
CA VAL A 58 13.71 0.27 -1.68
C VAL A 58 13.21 0.72 -0.32
N TYR A 59 12.41 -0.12 0.31
CA TYR A 59 11.86 0.09 1.65
C TYR A 59 12.60 -0.72 2.69
N CYS A 60 12.83 -0.14 3.85
CA CYS A 60 13.24 -0.83 5.09
C CYS A 60 12.61 -0.16 6.30
N SER A 61 12.78 -0.75 7.50
CA SER A 61 12.22 -0.23 8.76
C SER A 61 12.63 1.22 9.10
N LYS A 62 13.70 1.74 8.49
CA LYS A 62 14.17 3.12 8.67
C LYS A 62 13.67 4.11 7.62
N GLY A 63 12.96 3.64 6.62
CA GLY A 63 12.38 4.49 5.58
C GLY A 63 12.53 3.92 4.18
N MET A 64 12.16 4.75 3.22
CA MET A 64 12.17 4.42 1.80
C MET A 64 13.22 5.25 1.05
N MET A 65 13.77 4.65 0.01
CA MET A 65 14.73 5.25 -0.91
C MET A 65 14.25 5.06 -2.34
N PHE A 66 14.21 6.12 -3.13
CA PHE A 66 14.07 6.06 -4.58
C PHE A 66 15.45 5.84 -5.21
N LEU A 67 15.57 4.89 -6.11
CA LEU A 67 16.82 4.63 -6.82
C LEU A 67 16.82 5.25 -8.23
N ARG A 68 15.79 4.96 -9.04
CA ARG A 68 15.66 5.47 -10.41
C ARG A 68 14.31 5.14 -11.02
N SER A 69 13.96 5.82 -12.10
CA SER A 69 12.90 5.42 -13.03
C SER A 69 13.49 4.99 -14.38
N MET A 70 12.83 4.07 -15.06
CA MET A 70 13.26 3.51 -16.33
C MET A 70 12.12 3.54 -17.33
N ASP A 71 12.39 4.00 -18.56
CA ASP A 71 11.46 3.86 -19.70
C ASP A 71 11.51 2.40 -20.17
N VAL A 72 10.41 1.70 -19.97
CA VAL A 72 10.26 0.28 -20.33
C VAL A 72 9.33 0.09 -21.52
N SER A 73 8.97 1.15 -22.22
CA SER A 73 7.97 1.12 -23.30
C SER A 73 8.30 0.11 -24.40
N THR A 74 9.58 -0.12 -24.67
CA THR A 74 10.05 -1.06 -25.70
C THR A 74 10.37 -2.45 -25.19
N ILE A 75 10.38 -2.65 -23.85
CA ILE A 75 10.78 -3.92 -23.23
C ILE A 75 9.68 -4.55 -22.38
N ILE A 76 8.57 -3.84 -22.14
CA ILE A 76 7.52 -4.31 -21.21
C ILE A 76 6.81 -5.59 -21.69
N GLU A 77 6.88 -5.88 -22.97
CA GLU A 77 6.35 -7.10 -23.61
C GLU A 77 7.47 -8.07 -24.05
N ASP A 78 8.69 -7.90 -23.50
CA ASP A 78 9.84 -8.76 -23.76
C ASP A 78 10.35 -9.37 -22.44
N VAL A 79 10.20 -10.69 -22.29
CA VAL A 79 10.54 -11.41 -21.05
C VAL A 79 12.03 -11.34 -20.76
N ASP A 80 12.89 -11.47 -21.78
CA ASP A 80 14.34 -11.51 -21.60
C ASP A 80 14.88 -10.16 -21.17
N LEU A 81 14.40 -9.08 -21.81
CA LEU A 81 14.79 -7.73 -21.45
C LEU A 81 14.25 -7.31 -20.06
N LEU A 82 13.02 -7.73 -19.72
CA LEU A 82 12.49 -7.54 -18.36
C LEU A 82 13.32 -8.31 -17.32
N MET A 83 13.71 -9.56 -17.63
CA MET A 83 14.57 -10.36 -16.77
C MET A 83 15.92 -9.66 -16.55
N GLU A 84 16.59 -9.20 -17.61
CA GLU A 84 17.85 -8.44 -17.49
C GLU A 84 17.69 -7.18 -16.62
N MET A 85 16.60 -6.44 -16.81
CA MET A 85 16.29 -5.27 -15.98
C MET A 85 16.16 -5.65 -14.49
N LEU A 86 15.40 -6.71 -14.19
CA LEU A 86 15.22 -7.21 -12.83
C LEU A 86 16.55 -7.67 -12.22
N LEU A 87 17.38 -8.40 -12.98
CA LEU A 87 18.70 -8.84 -12.52
C LEU A 87 19.61 -7.66 -12.17
N ARG A 88 19.59 -6.58 -12.97
CA ARG A 88 20.32 -5.35 -12.67
C ARG A 88 19.83 -4.71 -11.36
N VAL A 89 18.53 -4.63 -11.14
CA VAL A 89 17.95 -4.09 -9.90
C VAL A 89 18.37 -4.94 -8.69
N VAL A 90 18.30 -6.27 -8.81
CA VAL A 90 18.70 -7.19 -7.74
C VAL A 90 20.20 -7.07 -7.42
N ASN A 91 21.05 -6.93 -8.44
CA ASN A 91 22.49 -6.75 -8.25
C ASN A 91 22.83 -5.41 -7.57
N ASP A 92 22.14 -4.31 -7.92
CA ASP A 92 22.38 -2.98 -7.32
C ASP A 92 22.01 -2.93 -5.84
N VAL A 93 20.96 -3.63 -5.42
CA VAL A 93 20.54 -3.72 -4.02
C VAL A 93 21.35 -4.79 -3.26
N GLY A 94 21.72 -5.86 -3.96
CA GLY A 94 22.35 -7.06 -3.43
C GLY A 94 21.31 -8.12 -3.03
N ALA A 95 21.30 -9.26 -3.74
CA ALA A 95 20.29 -10.30 -3.58
C ALA A 95 20.07 -10.75 -2.13
N HIS A 96 21.14 -10.87 -1.34
CA HIS A 96 21.08 -11.26 0.08
C HIS A 96 20.43 -10.22 1.00
N ASN A 97 20.33 -8.95 0.58
CA ASN A 97 19.63 -7.92 1.32
C ASN A 97 18.13 -7.95 1.09
N ILE A 98 17.69 -8.48 -0.08
CA ILE A 98 16.31 -8.48 -0.48
C ILE A 98 15.54 -9.59 0.24
N VAL A 99 14.43 -9.24 0.87
CA VAL A 99 13.45 -10.19 1.41
C VAL A 99 12.35 -10.44 0.40
N GLN A 100 11.90 -9.37 -0.28
CA GLN A 100 10.91 -9.45 -1.33
C GLN A 100 11.08 -8.35 -2.38
N ILE A 101 10.52 -8.62 -3.55
CA ILE A 101 10.25 -7.62 -4.60
C ILE A 101 8.74 -7.48 -4.73
N ILE A 102 8.24 -6.25 -4.56
CA ILE A 102 6.83 -5.89 -4.68
C ILE A 102 6.63 -5.23 -6.03
N THR A 103 5.57 -5.61 -6.76
CA THR A 103 5.17 -4.96 -8.01
C THR A 103 3.66 -4.75 -8.07
N ASN A 104 3.21 -3.77 -8.83
CA ASN A 104 1.82 -3.57 -9.23
C ASN A 104 1.53 -4.09 -10.65
N ASP A 105 2.53 -4.68 -11.34
CA ASP A 105 2.38 -5.24 -12.68
C ASP A 105 1.98 -6.73 -12.62
N VAL A 106 0.77 -7.02 -13.07
CA VAL A 106 0.18 -8.36 -13.13
C VAL A 106 0.31 -9.03 -14.51
N SER A 107 1.04 -8.42 -15.45
CA SER A 107 1.21 -8.94 -16.80
C SER A 107 1.88 -10.32 -16.80
N SER A 108 1.57 -11.13 -17.81
CA SER A 108 2.20 -12.43 -18.01
C SER A 108 3.71 -12.32 -18.27
N TYR A 109 4.15 -11.24 -18.91
CA TYR A 109 5.55 -10.96 -19.16
C TYR A 109 6.32 -10.74 -17.86
N MET A 110 5.82 -9.90 -16.97
CA MET A 110 6.43 -9.69 -15.64
C MET A 110 6.40 -10.97 -14.81
N GLN A 111 5.30 -11.73 -14.84
CA GLN A 111 5.19 -13.00 -14.14
C GLN A 111 6.21 -14.04 -14.62
N THR A 112 6.46 -14.09 -15.92
CA THR A 112 7.45 -15.00 -16.50
C THR A 112 8.87 -14.55 -16.19
N ALA A 113 9.18 -13.25 -16.35
CA ALA A 113 10.49 -12.70 -16.04
C ALA A 113 10.88 -12.92 -14.57
N ARG A 114 9.96 -12.68 -13.61
CA ARG A 114 10.20 -12.96 -12.19
C ARG A 114 10.52 -14.45 -11.91
N HIS A 115 9.86 -15.36 -12.61
CA HIS A 115 10.12 -16.79 -12.46
C HIS A 115 11.56 -17.14 -12.88
N TYR A 116 12.06 -16.58 -13.98
CA TYR A 116 13.44 -16.77 -14.41
C TYR A 116 14.45 -16.14 -13.45
N VAL A 117 14.14 -14.94 -12.92
CA VAL A 117 14.99 -14.29 -11.91
C VAL A 117 15.09 -15.12 -10.65
N LEU A 118 13.98 -15.70 -10.15
CA LEU A 118 14.01 -16.58 -8.99
C LEU A 118 14.86 -17.83 -9.22
N LYS A 119 14.82 -18.40 -10.43
CA LYS A 119 15.69 -19.54 -10.79
C LYS A 119 17.16 -19.20 -10.91
N HIS A 120 17.48 -17.94 -11.23
CA HIS A 120 18.86 -17.48 -11.39
C HIS A 120 19.63 -17.44 -10.06
N TYR A 121 18.93 -17.24 -8.94
CA TYR A 121 19.53 -17.15 -7.60
C TYR A 121 19.24 -18.42 -6.79
N ASP A 122 20.27 -18.95 -6.11
CA ASP A 122 20.12 -20.11 -5.20
C ASP A 122 19.31 -19.74 -3.94
N HIS A 123 19.19 -18.44 -3.64
CA HIS A 123 18.45 -17.90 -2.50
C HIS A 123 17.43 -16.93 -2.96
N PRO A 124 16.28 -17.43 -3.33
CA PRO A 124 15.24 -16.57 -3.79
C PRO A 124 14.69 -15.76 -2.63
N PHE A 125 14.58 -14.49 -2.88
CA PHE A 125 13.65 -13.59 -2.22
C PHE A 125 12.24 -13.88 -2.76
N PHE A 126 11.23 -13.31 -2.12
CA PHE A 126 9.86 -13.50 -2.58
C PHE A 126 9.49 -12.41 -3.60
N PHE A 127 8.64 -12.76 -4.57
CA PHE A 127 7.90 -11.79 -5.36
C PHE A 127 6.47 -11.73 -4.85
N THR A 128 6.01 -10.52 -4.52
CA THR A 128 4.67 -10.26 -4.02
C THR A 128 4.01 -9.18 -4.86
N LEU A 129 2.69 -9.18 -4.93
CA LEU A 129 1.97 -8.06 -5.46
C LEU A 129 1.65 -7.05 -4.35
N CYS A 130 1.53 -5.80 -4.74
CA CYS A 130 1.18 -4.71 -3.88
C CYS A 130 -0.24 -4.91 -3.31
N ALA A 131 -0.40 -4.87 -1.99
CA ALA A 131 -1.67 -5.17 -1.34
C ALA A 131 -2.78 -4.19 -1.72
N ASP A 132 -2.49 -2.90 -1.79
CA ASP A 132 -3.42 -1.86 -2.21
C ASP A 132 -3.87 -2.05 -3.68
N HIS A 133 -2.97 -2.46 -4.56
CA HIS A 133 -3.31 -2.80 -5.94
C HIS A 133 -4.21 -4.05 -6.01
N CYS A 134 -3.92 -5.10 -5.25
CA CYS A 134 -4.75 -6.31 -5.21
C CYS A 134 -6.16 -6.02 -4.68
N ILE A 135 -6.29 -5.20 -3.64
CA ILE A 135 -7.60 -4.79 -3.12
C ILE A 135 -8.34 -3.93 -4.14
N ASN A 136 -7.64 -3.01 -4.82
CA ASN A 136 -8.24 -2.22 -5.89
C ASN A 136 -8.73 -3.09 -7.06
N LEU A 137 -7.99 -4.15 -7.45
CA LEU A 137 -8.43 -5.13 -8.44
C LEU A 137 -9.67 -5.91 -7.97
N LEU A 138 -9.71 -6.31 -6.70
CA LEU A 138 -10.87 -6.97 -6.13
C LEU A 138 -12.11 -6.09 -6.17
N LEU A 139 -11.97 -4.83 -5.77
CA LEU A 139 -13.04 -3.84 -5.86
C LEU A 139 -13.47 -3.57 -7.32
N GLU A 140 -12.55 -3.60 -8.28
CA GLU A 140 -12.86 -3.52 -9.72
C GLU A 140 -13.79 -4.68 -10.15
N LYS A 141 -13.49 -5.90 -9.72
CA LYS A 141 -14.34 -7.06 -10.02
C LYS A 141 -15.73 -6.93 -9.41
N VAL A 142 -15.82 -6.45 -8.18
CA VAL A 142 -17.12 -6.14 -7.54
C VAL A 142 -17.86 -5.07 -8.34
N ALA A 143 -17.20 -3.99 -8.75
CA ALA A 143 -17.80 -2.91 -9.55
C ALA A 143 -18.31 -3.37 -10.93
N ALA A 144 -17.67 -4.39 -11.52
CA ALA A 144 -18.04 -4.91 -12.83
C ALA A 144 -19.35 -5.73 -12.83
N SER A 145 -19.84 -6.15 -11.67
CA SER A 145 -21.14 -6.86 -11.61
C SER A 145 -22.29 -5.92 -11.98
N LYS A 146 -23.29 -6.43 -12.72
CA LYS A 146 -24.38 -5.62 -13.26
C LYS A 146 -25.10 -4.81 -12.18
N ASN A 147 -25.47 -5.45 -11.09
CA ASN A 147 -26.20 -4.80 -10.01
C ASN A 147 -25.39 -3.68 -9.34
N VAL A 148 -24.10 -3.90 -9.15
CA VAL A 148 -23.21 -2.89 -8.55
C VAL A 148 -22.95 -1.75 -9.53
N SER A 149 -22.71 -2.03 -10.82
CA SER A 149 -22.47 -1.01 -11.83
C SER A 149 -23.66 -0.04 -11.98
N GLU A 150 -24.90 -0.53 -11.89
CA GLU A 150 -26.10 0.31 -11.90
C GLU A 150 -26.18 1.24 -10.68
N VAL A 151 -25.83 0.74 -9.49
CA VAL A 151 -25.71 1.55 -8.26
C VAL A 151 -24.64 2.63 -8.41
N LEU A 152 -23.47 2.25 -8.90
CA LEU A 152 -22.36 3.19 -9.08
C LEU A 152 -22.66 4.27 -10.13
N MET A 153 -23.42 3.94 -11.20
CA MET A 153 -23.89 4.95 -12.18
C MET A 153 -24.75 6.00 -11.51
N LYS A 154 -25.78 5.60 -10.76
CA LYS A 154 -26.68 6.53 -10.04
C LYS A 154 -25.91 7.36 -9.00
N ALA A 155 -25.02 6.73 -8.23
CA ALA A 155 -24.17 7.44 -7.27
C ALA A 155 -23.29 8.50 -7.95
N LYS A 156 -22.72 8.18 -9.12
CA LYS A 156 -21.93 9.11 -9.94
C LYS A 156 -22.80 10.25 -10.50
N GLU A 157 -24.02 9.98 -10.91
CA GLU A 157 -24.96 11.03 -11.36
C GLU A 157 -25.27 12.03 -10.25
N ILE A 158 -25.56 11.54 -9.03
CA ILE A 158 -25.82 12.38 -7.86
C ILE A 158 -24.59 13.23 -7.52
N THR A 159 -23.43 12.60 -7.37
CA THR A 159 -22.21 13.32 -7.01
C THR A 159 -21.78 14.31 -8.09
N ARG A 160 -21.81 13.92 -9.36
CA ARG A 160 -21.51 14.82 -10.47
C ARG A 160 -22.43 16.03 -10.46
N PHE A 161 -23.73 15.84 -10.24
CA PHE A 161 -24.70 16.94 -10.17
C PHE A 161 -24.35 17.90 -9.03
N ILE A 162 -24.12 17.39 -7.82
CA ILE A 162 -23.81 18.24 -6.64
C ILE A 162 -22.54 19.07 -6.87
N TYR A 163 -21.49 18.46 -7.41
CA TYR A 163 -20.18 19.12 -7.55
C TYR A 163 -19.98 19.93 -8.83
N SER A 164 -20.88 19.78 -9.83
CA SER A 164 -20.78 20.53 -11.09
C SER A 164 -21.60 21.83 -11.10
N HIS A 165 -22.39 22.11 -10.04
CA HIS A 165 -23.29 23.26 -10.01
C HIS A 165 -23.14 24.05 -8.71
N ALA A 166 -23.05 25.38 -8.80
CA ALA A 166 -22.73 26.25 -7.68
C ALA A 166 -23.74 26.14 -6.52
N LEU A 167 -25.06 26.21 -6.81
CA LEU A 167 -26.09 26.14 -5.76
C LEU A 167 -26.14 24.77 -5.07
N PRO A 168 -26.21 23.62 -5.78
CA PRO A 168 -26.14 22.32 -5.13
C PRO A 168 -24.88 22.13 -4.28
N MET A 169 -23.71 22.61 -4.73
CA MET A 169 -22.46 22.53 -4.00
C MET A 169 -22.50 23.41 -2.73
N GLU A 170 -23.07 24.62 -2.81
CA GLU A 170 -23.27 25.50 -1.66
C GLU A 170 -24.22 24.87 -0.64
N LEU A 171 -25.38 24.34 -1.11
CA LEU A 171 -26.34 23.63 -0.25
C LEU A 171 -25.72 22.40 0.39
N LYS A 172 -24.91 21.60 -0.37
CA LYS A 172 -24.16 20.47 0.19
C LYS A 172 -23.31 20.93 1.36
N GLY A 173 -22.57 22.04 1.23
CA GLY A 173 -21.75 22.59 2.32
C GLY A 173 -22.55 22.98 3.57
N ARG A 174 -23.84 23.34 3.42
CA ARG A 174 -24.74 23.66 4.56
C ARG A 174 -25.32 22.43 5.24
N TYR A 175 -25.66 21.39 4.46
CA TYR A 175 -26.38 20.21 4.95
C TYR A 175 -25.48 19.01 5.21
N VAL A 176 -24.41 18.84 4.42
CA VAL A 176 -23.43 17.75 4.52
C VAL A 176 -22.05 18.34 4.76
N GLN A 177 -21.60 18.32 6.01
CA GLN A 177 -20.33 18.92 6.41
C GLN A 177 -19.12 18.12 5.87
N GLU A 178 -19.25 16.79 5.79
CA GLU A 178 -18.18 15.93 5.31
C GLU A 178 -18.06 15.94 3.78
N GLU A 179 -16.84 15.72 3.30
CA GLU A 179 -16.59 15.58 1.87
C GLU A 179 -17.07 14.22 1.37
N ILE A 180 -17.97 14.21 0.36
CA ILE A 180 -18.51 12.97 -0.21
C ILE A 180 -17.49 12.32 -1.15
N LEU A 181 -16.79 13.12 -1.97
CA LEU A 181 -15.79 12.59 -2.89
C LEU A 181 -14.54 12.13 -2.14
N SER A 182 -14.01 10.99 -2.53
CA SER A 182 -12.73 10.49 -2.01
C SER A 182 -11.56 11.03 -2.83
N SER A 183 -10.47 11.35 -2.14
CA SER A 183 -9.19 11.76 -2.72
C SER A 183 -8.20 10.60 -2.91
N SER A 184 -8.62 9.35 -2.70
CA SER A 184 -7.74 8.19 -2.91
C SER A 184 -7.21 8.13 -4.34
N SER A 185 -5.93 7.83 -4.50
CA SER A 185 -5.27 7.61 -5.79
C SER A 185 -5.69 6.29 -6.45
N LEU A 186 -6.20 5.34 -5.66
CA LEU A 186 -6.72 4.06 -6.13
C LEU A 186 -8.15 4.21 -6.61
N LYS A 187 -8.36 4.03 -7.92
CA LYS A 187 -9.62 4.34 -8.60
C LYS A 187 -10.85 3.69 -7.96
N PHE A 188 -10.82 2.38 -7.74
CA PHE A 188 -12.00 1.65 -7.22
C PHE A 188 -12.14 1.84 -5.70
N VAL A 189 -11.06 1.98 -4.96
CA VAL A 189 -11.10 2.40 -3.55
C VAL A 189 -11.80 3.76 -3.43
N ALA A 190 -11.43 4.75 -4.25
CA ALA A 190 -12.06 6.07 -4.27
C ALA A 190 -13.57 5.99 -4.56
N VAL A 191 -13.97 5.15 -5.52
CA VAL A 191 -15.37 4.96 -5.91
C VAL A 191 -16.21 4.42 -4.73
N PHE A 192 -15.71 3.41 -4.02
CA PHE A 192 -16.48 2.79 -2.94
C PHE A 192 -16.46 3.62 -1.65
N ILE A 193 -15.38 4.34 -1.34
CA ILE A 193 -15.39 5.34 -0.26
C ILE A 193 -16.42 6.45 -0.56
N THR A 194 -16.48 6.92 -1.82
CA THR A 194 -17.48 7.91 -2.24
C THR A 194 -18.91 7.36 -2.09
N LEU A 195 -19.14 6.10 -2.45
CA LEU A 195 -20.46 5.45 -2.28
C LEU A 195 -20.84 5.34 -0.79
N GLU A 196 -19.92 4.92 0.05
CA GLU A 196 -20.11 4.81 1.51
C GLU A 196 -20.49 6.18 2.12
N ARG A 197 -19.73 7.24 1.81
CA ARG A 197 -20.01 8.60 2.27
C ARG A 197 -21.34 9.12 1.74
N LEU A 198 -21.69 8.80 0.48
CA LEU A 198 -22.96 9.15 -0.11
C LEU A 198 -24.13 8.49 0.65
N VAL A 199 -24.01 7.20 0.97
CA VAL A 199 -25.00 6.45 1.76
C VAL A 199 -25.15 7.03 3.16
N SER A 200 -24.05 7.33 3.82
CA SER A 200 -24.02 7.96 5.15
C SER A 200 -24.66 9.36 5.15
N ALA A 201 -24.49 10.11 4.06
CA ALA A 201 -25.06 11.45 3.89
C ALA A 201 -26.55 11.44 3.47
N ARG A 202 -27.18 10.26 3.24
CA ARG A 202 -28.56 10.16 2.67
C ARG A 202 -29.55 11.10 3.34
N VAL A 203 -29.66 11.07 4.67
CA VAL A 203 -30.64 11.89 5.41
C VAL A 203 -30.42 13.37 5.17
N ASN A 204 -29.16 13.80 5.24
CA ASN A 204 -28.78 15.19 5.03
C ASN A 204 -29.04 15.66 3.58
N LEU A 205 -28.79 14.78 2.61
CA LEU A 205 -29.09 15.05 1.21
C LEU A 205 -30.60 15.15 0.95
N VAL A 206 -31.41 14.29 1.57
CA VAL A 206 -32.87 14.39 1.51
C VAL A 206 -33.35 15.72 2.08
N ASN A 207 -32.82 16.15 3.23
CA ASN A 207 -33.12 17.44 3.83
C ASN A 207 -32.71 18.63 2.93
N MET A 208 -31.52 18.52 2.29
CA MET A 208 -31.05 19.50 1.32
C MET A 208 -32.04 19.68 0.14
N PHE A 209 -32.45 18.57 -0.47
CA PHE A 209 -33.37 18.59 -1.61
C PHE A 209 -34.87 18.85 -1.24
N ASN A 210 -35.18 18.93 0.06
CA ASN A 210 -36.50 19.38 0.58
C ASN A 210 -36.44 20.80 1.14
N SER A 211 -35.32 21.51 1.01
CA SER A 211 -35.18 22.86 1.52
C SER A 211 -35.89 23.90 0.65
N SER A 212 -36.37 24.98 1.25
CA SER A 212 -36.96 26.10 0.53
C SER A 212 -35.96 26.74 -0.47
N ALA A 213 -34.68 26.74 -0.15
CA ALA A 213 -33.63 27.22 -1.05
C ALA A 213 -33.50 26.36 -2.31
N TRP A 214 -33.71 25.04 -2.19
CA TRP A 214 -33.77 24.16 -3.34
C TRP A 214 -35.05 24.40 -4.14
N ASP A 215 -36.20 24.38 -3.49
CA ASP A 215 -37.52 24.45 -4.16
C ASP A 215 -37.74 25.77 -4.91
N SER A 216 -37.16 26.89 -4.43
CA SER A 216 -37.18 28.20 -5.08
C SER A 216 -36.17 28.35 -6.22
N SER A 217 -35.31 27.36 -6.44
CA SER A 217 -34.24 27.42 -7.43
C SER A 217 -34.74 27.08 -8.85
N VAL A 218 -34.07 27.65 -9.85
CA VAL A 218 -34.26 27.28 -11.26
C VAL A 218 -33.98 25.79 -11.54
N TRP A 219 -33.21 25.16 -10.69
CA TRP A 219 -32.83 23.78 -10.77
C TRP A 219 -33.96 22.83 -10.42
N ALA A 220 -34.78 23.16 -9.43
CA ALA A 220 -35.97 22.36 -9.04
C ALA A 220 -37.03 22.30 -10.16
N ALA A 221 -37.08 23.33 -11.00
CA ALA A 221 -38.02 23.39 -12.12
C ALA A 221 -37.58 22.56 -13.35
N SER A 222 -36.33 22.23 -13.49
CA SER A 222 -35.76 21.48 -14.62
C SER A 222 -36.07 19.99 -14.55
N ASN A 223 -36.49 19.38 -15.68
CA ASN A 223 -36.78 17.93 -15.75
C ASN A 223 -35.56 17.05 -15.42
N LEU A 224 -34.35 17.46 -15.86
CA LEU A 224 -33.11 16.73 -15.60
C LEU A 224 -32.81 16.66 -14.09
N PHE A 225 -33.01 17.77 -13.38
CA PHE A 225 -32.63 17.87 -11.97
C PHE A 225 -33.74 17.33 -11.05
N ARG A 226 -35.00 17.29 -11.53
CA ARG A 226 -36.08 16.53 -10.88
C ARG A 226 -35.78 15.03 -10.84
N HIS A 227 -35.11 14.49 -11.87
CA HIS A 227 -34.67 13.09 -11.86
C HIS A 227 -33.71 12.85 -10.71
N ILE A 228 -32.64 13.66 -10.57
CA ILE A 228 -31.62 13.50 -9.49
C ILE A 228 -32.27 13.66 -8.12
N SER A 229 -33.06 14.71 -7.90
CA SER A 229 -33.77 14.89 -6.63
C SER A 229 -34.75 13.75 -6.33
N GLY A 230 -35.35 13.16 -7.36
CA GLY A 230 -36.19 11.97 -7.26
C GLY A 230 -35.41 10.74 -6.78
N ILE A 231 -34.22 10.47 -7.35
CA ILE A 231 -33.35 9.38 -6.88
C ILE A 231 -33.04 9.59 -5.40
N VAL A 232 -32.64 10.80 -5.00
CA VAL A 232 -32.25 11.08 -3.61
C VAL A 232 -33.43 10.95 -2.65
N LYS A 233 -34.59 11.50 -3.00
CA LYS A 233 -35.79 11.59 -2.13
C LYS A 233 -36.57 10.27 -2.04
N THR A 234 -36.74 9.56 -3.14
CA THR A 234 -37.78 8.53 -3.26
C THR A 234 -37.33 7.19 -3.82
N ASP A 235 -36.09 7.06 -4.35
CA ASP A 235 -35.59 5.77 -4.87
C ASP A 235 -35.04 4.87 -3.75
N ASP A 236 -35.95 4.30 -2.95
CA ASP A 236 -35.55 3.38 -1.87
C ASP A 236 -34.89 2.10 -2.38
N VAL A 237 -35.10 1.73 -3.64
CA VAL A 237 -34.48 0.56 -4.25
C VAL A 237 -32.98 0.84 -4.44
N PHE A 238 -32.64 2.02 -4.97
CA PHE A 238 -31.25 2.47 -5.09
C PHE A 238 -30.54 2.50 -3.74
N TRP A 239 -31.16 3.15 -2.72
CA TRP A 239 -30.50 3.30 -1.42
C TRP A 239 -30.28 1.96 -0.69
N ARG A 240 -31.22 1.02 -0.79
CA ARG A 240 -31.04 -0.34 -0.25
C ARG A 240 -29.93 -1.07 -0.97
N ALA A 241 -29.91 -1.05 -2.30
CA ALA A 241 -28.87 -1.66 -3.08
C ALA A 241 -27.49 -1.04 -2.80
N ALA A 242 -27.41 0.30 -2.69
CA ALA A 242 -26.19 1.02 -2.33
C ALA A 242 -25.67 0.61 -0.94
N ALA A 243 -26.55 0.52 0.06
CA ALA A 243 -26.20 0.05 1.39
C ALA A 243 -25.70 -1.41 1.40
N ASP A 244 -26.28 -2.29 0.59
CA ASP A 244 -25.84 -3.68 0.47
C ASP A 244 -24.47 -3.77 -0.21
N VAL A 245 -24.18 -2.94 -1.21
CA VAL A 245 -22.84 -2.83 -1.82
C VAL A 245 -21.82 -2.35 -0.78
N VAL A 246 -22.15 -1.34 0.02
CA VAL A 246 -21.26 -0.84 1.09
C VAL A 246 -20.96 -1.92 2.13
N LYS A 247 -21.93 -2.78 2.49
CA LYS A 247 -21.69 -3.91 3.42
C LYS A 247 -20.64 -4.90 2.94
N VAL A 248 -20.46 -5.04 1.63
CA VAL A 248 -19.44 -5.91 1.02
C VAL A 248 -18.09 -5.20 0.92
N THR A 249 -18.10 -3.94 0.48
CA THR A 249 -16.87 -3.25 0.09
C THR A 249 -16.20 -2.53 1.25
N ASN A 250 -16.96 -2.09 2.25
CA ASN A 250 -16.41 -1.40 3.42
C ASN A 250 -15.43 -2.25 4.24
N PRO A 251 -15.65 -3.56 4.49
CA PRO A 251 -14.64 -4.39 5.14
C PRO A 251 -13.29 -4.41 4.41
N LEU A 252 -13.29 -4.42 3.07
CA LEU A 252 -12.08 -4.43 2.26
C LEU A 252 -11.37 -3.06 2.30
N VAL A 253 -12.12 -1.97 2.22
CA VAL A 253 -11.59 -0.61 2.35
C VAL A 253 -11.04 -0.37 3.76
N SER A 254 -11.75 -0.81 4.79
CA SER A 254 -11.32 -0.71 6.20
C SER A 254 -10.08 -1.53 6.48
N MET A 255 -9.96 -2.72 5.88
CA MET A 255 -8.76 -3.53 5.92
C MET A 255 -7.55 -2.75 5.36
N LEU A 256 -7.70 -2.13 4.17
CA LEU A 256 -6.64 -1.33 3.57
C LEU A 256 -6.20 -0.20 4.50
N TYR A 257 -7.16 0.51 5.10
CA TYR A 257 -6.88 1.59 6.06
C TYR A 257 -6.13 1.10 7.31
N LYS A 258 -6.54 -0.07 7.85
CA LYS A 258 -5.86 -0.71 8.97
C LYS A 258 -4.41 -1.06 8.63
N LEU A 259 -4.16 -1.59 7.44
CA LEU A 259 -2.82 -1.91 6.97
C LEU A 259 -1.96 -0.66 6.77
N GLU A 260 -2.53 0.44 6.22
CA GLU A 260 -1.82 1.70 5.99
C GLU A 260 -1.39 2.40 7.28
N THR A 261 -2.17 2.25 8.34
CA THR A 261 -1.91 2.89 9.64
C THR A 261 -1.03 2.05 10.56
N ASP A 262 -0.86 0.74 10.30
CA ASP A 262 -0.01 -0.11 11.13
C ASP A 262 1.48 0.04 10.77
N ILE A 263 2.32 -0.01 11.80
CA ILE A 263 3.78 0.07 11.69
C ILE A 263 4.37 -1.19 11.06
N CYS A 264 3.68 -2.33 11.21
CA CYS A 264 4.12 -3.65 10.74
C CYS A 264 3.03 -4.32 9.90
N PRO A 265 2.71 -3.78 8.70
CA PRO A 265 1.63 -4.30 7.87
C PRO A 265 1.85 -5.77 7.46
N MET A 266 3.09 -6.20 7.30
CA MET A 266 3.44 -7.60 7.00
C MET A 266 2.91 -8.57 8.06
N GLY A 267 2.92 -8.17 9.32
CA GLY A 267 2.48 -9.01 10.44
C GLY A 267 0.96 -9.06 10.64
N ILE A 268 0.17 -8.22 9.94
CA ILE A 268 -1.28 -8.15 10.13
C ILE A 268 -2.09 -8.40 8.86
N LEU A 269 -1.46 -8.46 7.68
CA LEU A 269 -2.16 -8.59 6.39
C LEU A 269 -3.05 -9.84 6.34
N TYR A 270 -2.54 -10.99 6.79
CA TYR A 270 -3.27 -12.25 6.82
C TYR A 270 -4.53 -12.14 7.72
N ASP A 271 -4.36 -11.74 8.98
CA ASP A 271 -5.45 -11.51 9.95
C ASP A 271 -6.47 -10.47 9.46
N ALA A 272 -6.01 -9.42 8.79
CA ALA A 272 -6.88 -8.37 8.27
C ALA A 272 -7.76 -8.88 7.12
N MET A 273 -7.24 -9.76 6.25
CA MET A 273 -8.01 -10.39 5.19
C MET A 273 -9.06 -11.35 5.74
N ASP A 274 -8.69 -12.22 6.68
CA ASP A 274 -9.64 -13.12 7.34
C ASP A 274 -10.75 -12.35 8.06
N SER A 275 -10.38 -11.30 8.78
CA SER A 275 -11.35 -10.41 9.44
C SER A 275 -12.32 -9.78 8.43
N ALA A 276 -11.82 -9.30 7.29
CA ALA A 276 -12.66 -8.71 6.25
C ALA A 276 -13.63 -9.74 5.65
N LYS A 277 -13.19 -10.97 5.40
CA LYS A 277 -14.05 -12.08 4.94
C LYS A 277 -15.15 -12.40 5.94
N GLU A 278 -14.83 -12.51 7.23
CA GLU A 278 -15.82 -12.78 8.27
C GLU A 278 -16.81 -11.62 8.44
N ASP A 279 -16.38 -10.37 8.29
CA ASP A 279 -17.27 -9.21 8.31
C ASP A 279 -18.24 -9.22 7.12
N ILE A 280 -17.78 -9.54 5.92
CA ILE A 280 -18.63 -9.72 4.73
C ILE A 280 -19.67 -10.82 4.98
N LYS A 281 -19.26 -11.96 5.53
CA LYS A 281 -20.16 -13.07 5.87
C LYS A 281 -21.23 -12.65 6.90
N ARG A 282 -20.81 -11.93 7.94
CA ARG A 282 -21.73 -11.40 8.96
C ARG A 282 -22.74 -10.42 8.36
N ASN A 283 -22.31 -9.57 7.47
CA ASN A 283 -23.14 -8.55 6.82
C ASN A 283 -24.14 -9.12 5.82
N LEU A 284 -23.78 -10.20 5.10
CA LEU A 284 -24.57 -10.77 4.01
C LEU A 284 -25.24 -12.11 4.36
N GLY A 285 -24.84 -12.76 5.45
CA GLY A 285 -25.30 -14.10 5.78
C GLY A 285 -25.01 -15.11 4.65
N GLY A 286 -26.00 -15.88 4.23
CA GLY A 286 -25.83 -16.92 3.19
C GLY A 286 -25.51 -16.43 1.77
N LYS A 287 -25.50 -15.11 1.54
CA LYS A 287 -25.23 -14.50 0.21
C LYS A 287 -23.77 -14.11 -0.01
N HIS A 288 -22.87 -14.48 0.89
CA HIS A 288 -21.44 -14.09 0.83
C HIS A 288 -20.60 -14.94 -0.14
N GLY A 289 -21.06 -16.13 -0.57
CA GLY A 289 -20.26 -17.14 -1.26
C GLY A 289 -19.57 -16.65 -2.52
N ASP A 290 -20.26 -15.92 -3.38
CA ASP A 290 -19.68 -15.40 -4.64
C ASP A 290 -18.55 -14.38 -4.36
N TYR A 291 -18.72 -13.54 -3.34
CA TYR A 291 -17.69 -12.57 -2.94
C TYR A 291 -16.47 -13.26 -2.34
N TRP A 292 -16.68 -14.28 -1.52
CA TRP A 292 -15.58 -15.08 -0.98
C TRP A 292 -14.78 -15.78 -2.06
N ALA A 293 -15.45 -16.41 -3.03
CA ALA A 293 -14.79 -17.06 -4.14
C ALA A 293 -13.89 -16.09 -4.94
N GLU A 294 -14.35 -14.84 -5.15
CA GLU A 294 -13.55 -13.84 -5.84
C GLU A 294 -12.39 -13.32 -4.97
N ILE A 295 -12.61 -13.16 -3.65
CA ILE A 295 -11.55 -12.83 -2.70
C ILE A 295 -10.48 -13.91 -2.70
N ASP A 296 -10.87 -15.18 -2.58
CA ASP A 296 -9.95 -16.32 -2.57
C ASP A 296 -9.16 -16.42 -3.88
N ARG A 297 -9.81 -16.18 -5.02
CA ARG A 297 -9.15 -16.17 -6.32
C ARG A 297 -8.06 -15.07 -6.42
N ILE A 298 -8.32 -13.88 -5.90
CA ILE A 298 -7.33 -12.78 -5.88
C ILE A 298 -6.26 -13.06 -4.82
N TRP A 299 -6.65 -13.57 -3.67
CA TRP A 299 -5.73 -13.94 -2.60
C TRP A 299 -4.73 -15.00 -3.08
N ASP A 300 -5.21 -16.15 -3.52
CA ASP A 300 -4.38 -17.27 -3.96
C ASP A 300 -3.57 -16.96 -5.23
N GLY A 301 -4.18 -16.22 -6.16
CA GLY A 301 -3.55 -15.93 -7.45
C GLY A 301 -2.51 -14.81 -7.41
N TYR A 302 -2.65 -13.86 -6.49
CA TYR A 302 -1.89 -12.62 -6.55
C TYR A 302 -1.31 -12.14 -5.21
N LEU A 303 -2.10 -12.12 -4.14
CA LEU A 303 -1.69 -11.46 -2.90
C LEU A 303 -0.99 -12.40 -1.93
N HIS A 304 -1.45 -13.67 -1.86
CA HIS A 304 -0.88 -14.63 -0.91
C HIS A 304 0.62 -14.84 -1.12
N SER A 305 1.36 -14.82 -0.02
CA SER A 305 2.79 -15.12 0.01
C SER A 305 3.14 -15.83 1.31
N PRO A 306 4.09 -16.77 1.30
CA PRO A 306 4.62 -17.38 2.52
C PRO A 306 5.07 -16.36 3.57
N LEU A 307 5.50 -15.16 3.14
CA LEU A 307 5.87 -14.05 4.03
C LEU A 307 4.68 -13.58 4.88
N HIS A 308 3.47 -13.52 4.31
CA HIS A 308 2.28 -13.05 5.01
C HIS A 308 1.86 -14.03 6.11
N ALA A 309 1.86 -15.32 5.80
CA ALA A 309 1.57 -16.39 6.75
C ALA A 309 2.64 -16.45 7.87
N ALA A 310 3.92 -16.35 7.51
CA ALA A 310 5.00 -16.28 8.49
C ALA A 310 4.94 -15.01 9.34
N GLY A 311 4.62 -13.85 8.73
CA GLY A 311 4.44 -12.59 9.44
C GLY A 311 3.31 -12.64 10.46
N HIS A 312 2.19 -13.28 10.10
CA HIS A 312 1.05 -13.53 10.99
C HIS A 312 1.46 -14.35 12.21
N LEU A 313 2.15 -15.48 12.04
CA LEU A 313 2.66 -16.32 13.12
C LEU A 313 3.67 -15.60 14.00
N LEU A 314 4.59 -14.85 13.40
CA LEU A 314 5.66 -14.16 14.11
C LEU A 314 5.22 -12.84 14.77
N ASN A 315 3.97 -12.42 14.55
CA ASN A 315 3.38 -11.29 15.25
C ASN A 315 2.89 -11.72 16.64
N PRO A 316 3.57 -11.34 17.74
CA PRO A 316 3.19 -11.79 19.08
C PRO A 316 1.80 -11.31 19.51
N ARG A 317 1.34 -10.16 18.98
CA ARG A 317 -0.01 -9.63 19.24
C ARG A 317 -1.10 -10.57 18.72
N ILE A 318 -0.86 -11.24 17.60
CA ILE A 318 -1.79 -12.19 16.99
C ILE A 318 -1.56 -13.58 17.55
N PHE A 319 -0.33 -14.07 17.50
CA PHE A 319 0.01 -15.44 17.89
C PHE A 319 -0.38 -15.77 19.33
N TYR A 320 -0.24 -14.82 20.26
CA TYR A 320 -0.58 -15.05 21.68
C TYR A 320 -2.02 -14.64 22.04
N SER A 321 -2.82 -14.24 21.03
CA SER A 321 -4.26 -13.99 21.23
C SER A 321 -5.08 -15.28 21.25
N ASP A 322 -6.24 -15.26 21.91
CA ASP A 322 -7.17 -16.39 21.95
C ASP A 322 -7.85 -16.67 20.59
N ARG A 323 -7.65 -15.77 19.61
CA ARG A 323 -8.24 -15.88 18.26
C ARG A 323 -7.30 -16.56 17.25
N PHE A 324 -6.04 -16.79 17.62
CA PHE A 324 -5.07 -17.39 16.72
C PHE A 324 -5.43 -18.84 16.40
N LEU A 325 -5.58 -19.14 15.12
CA LEU A 325 -5.79 -20.48 14.59
C LEU A 325 -4.58 -20.90 13.79
N TYR A 326 -3.99 -22.03 14.15
CA TYR A 326 -2.85 -22.60 13.45
C TYR A 326 -3.36 -23.52 12.35
N ASP A 327 -3.17 -23.15 11.09
CA ASP A 327 -3.60 -23.92 9.93
C ASP A 327 -2.42 -24.42 9.08
N ALA A 328 -2.73 -25.12 8.00
CA ALA A 328 -1.73 -25.69 7.10
C ALA A 328 -0.99 -24.63 6.30
N GLU A 329 -1.65 -23.51 5.98
CA GLU A 329 -1.08 -22.40 5.21
C GLU A 329 -0.02 -21.65 6.04
N ILE A 330 -0.33 -21.35 7.30
CA ILE A 330 0.61 -20.74 8.25
C ILE A 330 1.80 -21.67 8.48
N SER A 331 1.54 -22.97 8.66
CA SER A 331 2.56 -24.01 8.87
C SER A 331 3.52 -24.11 7.68
N SER A 332 2.98 -24.11 6.47
CA SER A 332 3.73 -24.15 5.23
C SER A 332 4.53 -22.84 5.02
N GLY A 333 3.88 -21.71 5.25
CA GLY A 333 4.48 -20.39 5.07
C GLY A 333 5.71 -20.18 5.95
N ILE A 334 5.63 -20.48 7.26
CA ILE A 334 6.77 -20.34 8.16
C ILE A 334 7.91 -21.27 7.78
N MET A 335 7.60 -22.52 7.34
CA MET A 335 8.62 -23.48 6.91
C MET A 335 9.34 -23.01 5.64
N ILE A 336 8.61 -22.55 4.64
CA ILE A 336 9.18 -21.99 3.42
C ILE A 336 10.08 -20.81 3.73
N CYS A 337 9.63 -19.83 4.53
CA CYS A 337 10.43 -18.70 4.92
C CYS A 337 11.68 -19.11 5.71
N THR A 338 11.56 -20.09 6.60
CA THR A 338 12.70 -20.61 7.39
C THR A 338 13.80 -21.15 6.49
N ILE A 339 13.45 -21.85 5.42
CA ILE A 339 14.41 -22.44 4.48
C ILE A 339 14.99 -21.36 3.55
N GLN A 340 14.11 -20.59 2.88
CA GLN A 340 14.53 -19.69 1.79
C GLN A 340 15.32 -18.48 2.29
N LEU A 341 14.92 -17.85 3.38
CA LEU A 341 15.61 -16.67 3.92
C LEU A 341 16.80 -17.04 4.81
N GLY A 342 16.94 -18.31 5.22
CA GLY A 342 17.88 -18.73 6.25
C GLY A 342 19.31 -18.94 5.81
N GLN A 343 19.60 -19.07 4.52
CA GLN A 343 20.89 -19.57 4.05
C GLN A 343 22.08 -18.64 4.39
N VAL A 344 21.86 -17.34 4.40
CA VAL A 344 22.93 -16.33 4.65
C VAL A 344 22.86 -15.73 6.05
N HIS A 345 21.68 -15.52 6.61
CA HIS A 345 21.49 -14.67 7.77
C HIS A 345 21.27 -15.42 9.09
N TYR A 346 20.80 -16.66 9.04
CA TYR A 346 20.57 -17.53 10.20
C TYR A 346 20.61 -19.00 9.79
N LYS A 347 20.62 -19.90 10.76
CA LYS A 347 20.66 -21.34 10.50
C LYS A 347 19.22 -21.90 10.51
N PRO A 348 18.66 -22.38 9.37
CA PRO A 348 17.28 -22.87 9.29
C PRO A 348 16.92 -23.90 10.36
N ARG A 349 17.77 -24.91 10.58
CA ARG A 349 17.54 -25.92 11.62
C ARG A 349 17.47 -25.35 13.04
N LYS A 350 18.27 -24.30 13.34
CA LYS A 350 18.22 -23.65 14.64
C LYS A 350 16.98 -22.78 14.78
N ALA A 351 16.62 -22.01 13.75
CA ALA A 351 15.39 -21.22 13.73
C ALA A 351 14.15 -22.10 13.94
N ALA A 352 14.08 -23.26 13.25
CA ALA A 352 12.97 -24.22 13.44
C ALA A 352 12.92 -24.78 14.87
N ALA A 353 14.05 -25.13 15.49
CA ALA A 353 14.08 -25.60 16.88
C ALA A 353 13.69 -24.46 17.86
N GLN A 354 14.10 -23.23 17.58
CA GLN A 354 13.76 -22.04 18.38
C GLN A 354 12.29 -21.65 18.26
N LEU A 355 11.63 -21.98 17.14
CA LEU A 355 10.20 -21.77 16.93
C LEU A 355 9.36 -22.55 17.98
N GLU A 356 9.80 -23.75 18.38
CA GLU A 356 9.16 -24.52 19.46
C GLU A 356 9.22 -23.76 20.81
N ILE A 357 10.29 -23.04 21.09
CA ILE A 357 10.45 -22.23 22.30
C ILE A 357 9.44 -21.07 22.29
N TYR A 358 9.26 -20.44 21.13
CA TYR A 358 8.26 -19.38 20.92
C TYR A 358 6.83 -19.90 21.03
N HIS A 359 6.51 -21.03 20.36
CA HIS A 359 5.19 -21.67 20.41
C HIS A 359 4.78 -22.04 21.83
N LYS A 360 5.70 -22.63 22.60
CA LYS A 360 5.43 -23.05 23.98
C LYS A 360 5.58 -21.92 25.00
N LYS A 361 5.81 -20.68 24.56
CA LYS A 361 6.00 -19.53 25.45
C LYS A 361 7.09 -19.76 26.50
N LEU A 362 8.21 -20.37 26.13
CA LEU A 362 9.27 -20.70 27.08
C LEU A 362 10.27 -19.55 27.26
N GLY A 363 10.96 -19.53 28.40
CA GLY A 363 12.05 -18.59 28.67
C GLY A 363 11.60 -17.13 28.69
N SER A 364 12.27 -16.26 27.91
CA SER A 364 11.95 -14.84 27.83
C SER A 364 10.55 -14.53 27.29
N PHE A 365 9.99 -15.43 26.50
CA PHE A 365 8.64 -15.29 25.96
C PHE A 365 7.54 -15.48 27.00
N ASN A 366 7.83 -16.09 28.14
CA ASN A 366 6.91 -16.26 29.27
C ASN A 366 7.10 -15.20 30.37
N SER A 367 7.83 -14.15 30.11
CA SER A 367 8.09 -13.10 31.10
C SER A 367 6.96 -12.09 31.15
N VAL A 368 6.66 -11.54 32.34
CA VAL A 368 5.66 -10.47 32.51
C VAL A 368 5.91 -9.28 31.57
N PRO A 369 7.16 -8.76 31.40
CA PRO A 369 7.43 -7.70 30.44
C PRO A 369 7.09 -8.07 29.00
N ALA A 370 7.32 -9.34 28.59
CA ALA A 370 7.00 -9.77 27.23
C ALA A 370 5.51 -9.64 26.93
N PHE A 371 4.64 -10.07 27.88
CA PHE A 371 3.19 -9.95 27.72
C PHE A 371 2.69 -8.50 27.80
N GLN A 372 3.21 -7.71 28.71
CA GLN A 372 2.81 -6.29 28.84
C GLN A 372 3.18 -5.47 27.61
N GLN A 373 4.26 -5.81 26.93
CA GLN A 373 4.76 -5.09 25.76
C GLN A 373 4.18 -5.58 24.42
N ILE A 374 3.38 -6.65 24.38
CA ILE A 374 2.79 -7.17 23.14
C ILE A 374 2.03 -6.10 22.36
N THR A 375 1.26 -5.26 23.04
CA THR A 375 0.47 -4.18 22.42
C THR A 375 1.13 -2.82 22.46
N GLY A 376 2.12 -2.64 23.34
CA GLY A 376 2.71 -1.33 23.65
C GLY A 376 3.88 -0.93 22.74
N ILE A 377 4.52 -1.89 22.06
CA ILE A 377 5.65 -1.61 21.18
C ILE A 377 5.50 -2.30 19.81
N PRO A 378 6.17 -1.78 18.75
CA PRO A 378 6.22 -2.44 17.46
C PRO A 378 6.78 -3.86 17.54
N GLN A 379 6.25 -4.77 16.71
CA GLN A 379 6.61 -6.19 16.74
C GLN A 379 8.11 -6.45 16.55
N VAL A 380 8.77 -5.67 15.68
CA VAL A 380 10.24 -5.76 15.46
C VAL A 380 11.02 -5.38 16.73
N GLN A 381 10.53 -4.38 17.48
CA GLN A 381 11.12 -3.98 18.77
C GLN A 381 10.86 -5.05 19.83
N TRP A 382 9.65 -5.63 19.85
CA TRP A 382 9.34 -6.73 20.75
C TRP A 382 10.28 -7.92 20.55
N TRP A 383 10.52 -8.31 19.29
CA TRP A 383 11.51 -9.36 18.98
C TRP A 383 12.93 -8.98 19.40
N SER A 384 13.29 -7.71 19.26
CA SER A 384 14.63 -7.22 19.70
C SER A 384 14.79 -7.32 21.21
N ALA A 385 13.75 -7.04 21.98
CA ALA A 385 13.77 -7.08 23.44
C ALA A 385 13.68 -8.53 24.01
N HIS A 386 12.83 -9.37 23.43
CA HIS A 386 12.49 -10.67 24.03
C HIS A 386 13.06 -11.89 23.29
N GLY A 387 13.53 -11.74 22.05
CA GLY A 387 14.06 -12.83 21.20
C GLY A 387 15.53 -13.16 21.39
N ALA A 388 16.26 -12.51 22.26
CA ALA A 388 17.73 -12.64 22.39
C ALA A 388 18.22 -14.08 22.66
N ARG A 389 17.43 -14.90 23.34
CA ARG A 389 17.73 -16.32 23.60
C ARG A 389 17.43 -17.27 22.42
N THR A 390 16.81 -16.73 21.39
CA THR A 390 16.45 -17.44 20.14
C THR A 390 16.98 -16.64 18.93
N PRO A 391 18.30 -16.47 18.79
CA PRO A 391 18.90 -15.49 17.88
C PRO A 391 18.61 -15.76 16.39
N ASP A 392 18.54 -17.04 15.98
CA ASP A 392 18.24 -17.39 14.59
C ASP A 392 16.77 -17.05 14.27
N LEU A 393 15.84 -17.40 15.16
CA LEU A 393 14.42 -17.05 15.03
C LEU A 393 14.20 -15.53 15.14
N GLN A 394 14.87 -14.86 16.07
CA GLN A 394 14.83 -13.39 16.20
C GLN A 394 15.24 -12.71 14.90
N THR A 395 16.34 -13.16 14.28
CA THR A 395 16.81 -12.61 13.00
C THR A 395 15.77 -12.82 11.91
N MET A 396 15.20 -14.03 11.78
CA MET A 396 14.14 -14.33 10.83
C MET A 396 12.90 -13.46 11.05
N ALA A 397 12.42 -13.39 12.28
CA ALA A 397 11.23 -12.60 12.64
C ALA A 397 11.43 -11.12 12.31
N LYS A 398 12.57 -10.54 12.66
CA LYS A 398 12.87 -9.14 12.35
C LYS A 398 12.95 -8.90 10.84
N ARG A 399 13.58 -9.80 10.08
CA ARG A 399 13.65 -9.67 8.62
C ARG A 399 12.27 -9.71 7.97
N ILE A 400 11.36 -10.57 8.40
CA ILE A 400 10.02 -10.68 7.86
C ILE A 400 9.15 -9.48 8.30
N LEU A 401 9.09 -9.20 9.60
CA LEU A 401 8.23 -8.17 10.17
C LEU A 401 8.65 -6.73 9.84
N SER A 402 9.89 -6.53 9.40
CA SER A 402 10.40 -5.23 8.94
C SER A 402 9.96 -4.86 7.52
N GLN A 403 9.29 -5.77 6.80
CA GLN A 403 8.90 -5.54 5.42
C GLN A 403 7.53 -4.85 5.33
N THR A 404 7.31 -4.17 4.19
CA THR A 404 6.01 -3.60 3.83
C THR A 404 5.22 -4.56 2.93
N CYS A 405 3.90 -4.41 2.85
CA CYS A 405 3.07 -5.04 1.83
C CYS A 405 2.54 -4.04 0.78
N PHE A 406 3.02 -2.78 0.83
CA PHE A 406 2.58 -1.69 -0.03
C PHE A 406 3.57 -1.35 -1.12
N GLY A 407 3.03 -0.81 -2.23
CA GLY A 407 3.79 -0.16 -3.29
C GLY A 407 4.05 1.33 -3.05
N ALA A 408 4.42 2.03 -4.12
CA ALA A 408 4.66 3.48 -4.10
C ALA A 408 3.36 4.30 -3.94
N THR A 409 2.22 3.73 -4.28
CA THR A 409 0.87 4.35 -4.19
C THR A 409 0.57 4.90 -2.80
N ARG A 410 1.03 4.23 -1.74
CA ARG A 410 0.89 4.71 -0.35
C ARG A 410 1.46 6.11 -0.13
N TYR A 411 2.47 6.49 -0.90
CA TYR A 411 3.18 7.76 -0.75
C TYR A 411 2.65 8.86 -1.65
N ASN A 412 1.66 8.58 -2.52
CA ASN A 412 1.10 9.51 -3.50
C ASN A 412 2.19 10.24 -4.30
N ILE A 413 3.17 9.50 -4.80
CA ILE A 413 4.30 10.07 -5.54
C ILE A 413 3.80 10.58 -6.89
N ASP A 414 4.06 11.86 -7.18
CA ASP A 414 3.84 12.43 -8.50
C ASP A 414 5.05 12.15 -9.41
N TRP A 415 4.88 11.23 -10.36
CA TRP A 415 5.92 10.86 -11.33
C TRP A 415 6.09 11.85 -12.50
N SER A 416 5.46 13.03 -12.46
CA SER A 416 5.52 14.03 -13.55
C SER A 416 6.94 14.52 -13.84
N LEU A 417 7.82 14.56 -12.83
CA LEU A 417 9.23 14.90 -13.05
C LEU A 417 9.94 13.80 -13.84
N SER A 418 9.78 12.54 -13.49
CA SER A 418 10.31 11.40 -14.24
C SER A 418 9.83 11.40 -15.68
N GLU A 419 8.54 11.66 -15.93
CA GLU A 419 7.99 11.77 -17.28
C GLU A 419 8.71 12.84 -18.09
N LYS A 420 8.85 14.06 -17.55
CA LYS A 420 9.55 15.18 -18.22
C LYS A 420 11.01 14.86 -18.51
N LEU A 421 11.67 14.14 -17.60
CA LEU A 421 13.08 13.76 -17.76
C LEU A 421 13.25 12.75 -18.91
N HIS A 422 12.37 11.77 -19.00
CA HIS A 422 12.45 10.75 -20.06
C HIS A 422 11.99 11.25 -21.42
N VAL A 423 10.95 12.07 -21.51
CA VAL A 423 10.48 12.67 -22.78
C VAL A 423 11.56 13.53 -23.44
N GLY A 424 12.32 14.30 -22.68
CA GLY A 424 13.40 15.16 -23.19
C GLY A 424 14.73 14.44 -23.48
N ARG A 425 14.84 13.13 -23.22
CA ARG A 425 16.13 12.41 -23.24
C ARG A 425 16.86 12.45 -24.59
N LEU A 426 16.14 12.34 -25.70
CA LEU A 426 16.73 12.29 -27.04
C LEU A 426 17.41 13.60 -27.47
N ASN A 427 17.07 14.71 -26.83
CA ASN A 427 17.57 16.05 -27.17
C ASN A 427 18.65 16.56 -26.20
N ARG A 428 19.16 15.71 -25.31
CA ARG A 428 20.12 16.11 -24.28
C ARG A 428 21.49 15.51 -24.51
N THR A 429 22.50 16.29 -24.14
CA THR A 429 23.87 15.79 -24.02
C THR A 429 23.98 14.80 -22.85
N PRO A 430 24.98 13.90 -22.84
CA PRO A 430 25.24 12.99 -21.74
C PRO A 430 25.37 13.68 -20.37
N LEU A 431 25.96 14.89 -20.34
CA LEU A 431 26.15 15.68 -19.13
C LEU A 431 24.80 16.19 -18.57
N GLU A 432 23.98 16.77 -19.45
CA GLU A 432 22.63 17.22 -19.10
C GLU A 432 21.79 16.03 -18.59
N HIS A 433 21.88 14.88 -19.26
CA HIS A 433 21.16 13.69 -18.83
C HIS A 433 21.58 13.25 -17.42
N LYS A 434 22.90 13.25 -17.13
CA LYS A 434 23.42 12.94 -15.79
C LYS A 434 22.87 13.91 -14.74
N THR A 435 22.90 15.21 -15.01
CA THR A 435 22.38 16.23 -14.08
C THR A 435 20.88 16.03 -13.81
N PHE A 436 20.10 15.72 -14.85
CA PHE A 436 18.68 15.43 -14.68
C PHE A 436 18.41 14.19 -13.85
N CYS A 437 19.16 13.09 -14.05
CA CYS A 437 19.04 11.90 -13.18
C CYS A 437 19.39 12.21 -11.73
N GLN A 438 20.37 13.07 -11.50
CA GLN A 438 20.72 13.53 -10.15
C GLN A 438 19.61 14.37 -9.52
N MET A 439 18.96 15.24 -10.30
CA MET A 439 17.79 16.02 -9.86
C MET A 439 16.62 15.13 -9.51
N GLU A 440 16.30 14.14 -10.34
CA GLU A 440 15.27 13.15 -10.12
C GLU A 440 15.51 12.40 -8.81
N TYR A 441 16.71 11.89 -8.64
CA TYR A 441 17.13 11.15 -7.45
C TYR A 441 17.01 12.01 -6.17
N VAL A 442 17.50 13.23 -6.18
CA VAL A 442 17.38 14.16 -5.05
C VAL A 442 15.92 14.50 -4.78
N HIS A 443 15.15 14.86 -5.81
CA HIS A 443 13.76 15.29 -5.67
C HIS A 443 12.90 14.23 -4.98
N TYR A 444 12.89 12.99 -5.49
CA TYR A 444 12.07 11.94 -4.91
C TYR A 444 12.54 11.51 -3.53
N ASN A 445 13.83 11.53 -3.28
CA ASN A 445 14.35 11.19 -1.96
C ASN A 445 14.08 12.27 -0.90
N LEU A 446 14.09 13.53 -1.24
CA LEU A 446 13.63 14.62 -0.37
C LEU A 446 12.12 14.51 -0.09
N PHE A 447 11.34 14.21 -1.13
CA PHE A 447 9.89 13.97 -0.97
C PHE A 447 9.63 12.81 0.01
N LEU A 448 10.25 11.66 -0.22
CA LEU A 448 10.10 10.46 0.63
C LEU A 448 10.57 10.69 2.07
N THR A 449 11.59 11.52 2.28
CA THR A 449 12.06 11.87 3.62
C THR A 449 11.00 12.63 4.41
N ARG A 450 10.25 13.51 3.75
CA ARG A 450 9.18 14.29 4.36
C ARG A 450 7.89 13.48 4.54
N ALA A 451 7.60 12.59 3.59
CA ALA A 451 6.40 11.76 3.58
C ALA A 451 6.48 10.57 4.54
N THR A 452 7.69 10.15 4.96
CA THR A 452 7.85 9.07 5.94
C THR A 452 7.59 9.64 7.33
N PRO A 453 6.50 9.26 8.03
CA PRO A 453 6.32 9.65 9.42
C PRO A 453 7.52 9.14 10.22
N CYS A 454 8.08 9.95 11.09
CA CYS A 454 9.14 9.53 11.99
C CYS A 454 8.66 8.33 12.80
N LEU A 455 9.12 7.12 12.45
CA LEU A 455 8.86 5.88 13.19
C LEU A 455 9.62 5.86 14.55
N HIS A 456 10.25 6.96 14.91
CA HIS A 456 10.88 7.18 16.20
C HIS A 456 9.95 8.03 17.05
N GLY A 457 9.40 7.39 18.10
CA GLY A 457 8.53 8.00 19.07
C GLY A 457 8.97 9.40 19.49
N SER A 458 8.21 10.40 19.13
CA SER A 458 8.10 11.60 19.94
C SER A 458 7.39 11.16 21.21
N SER A 459 8.14 11.04 22.30
CA SER A 459 7.61 11.06 23.65
C SER A 459 6.62 12.24 23.73
N TYR A 460 5.34 11.92 23.83
CA TYR A 460 4.36 12.87 24.32
C TYR A 460 4.76 13.19 25.77
N SER A 461 5.43 14.29 25.98
CA SER A 461 5.45 14.98 27.25
C SER A 461 4.07 15.62 27.37
N GLY A 462 3.17 14.93 28.07
CA GLY A 462 1.97 15.51 28.62
C GLY A 462 2.38 16.55 29.64
N ASP A 463 2.25 17.81 29.31
CA ASP A 463 2.17 18.90 30.29
C ASP A 463 0.69 19.07 30.65
N ASP A 464 0.24 18.27 31.64
CA ASP A 464 -0.91 18.58 32.45
C ASP A 464 -0.43 19.59 33.51
N SER A 465 -0.70 20.87 33.31
CA SER A 465 -0.70 21.84 34.40
C SER A 465 -1.87 22.80 34.22
N ALA A 466 -2.92 22.50 34.94
CA ALA A 466 -3.70 23.33 35.87
C ALA A 466 -4.09 24.75 35.43
N GLY A 467 -5.36 25.03 35.53
CA GLY A 467 -5.97 26.37 35.60
C GLY A 467 -7.47 26.28 35.43
#